data_e9564061bb23484b1d806912447a4cd3
#
_entry.id   e9564061bb23484b1d806912447a4cd3
#
_cell.length_a   1.000
_cell.length_b   1.000
_cell.length_c   1.000
_cell.angle_alpha   90.00
_cell.angle_beta   90.00
_cell.angle_gamma   90.00
#
_symmetry.space_group_name_H-M   'P 1'
#
loop_
_entity.id
_entity.type
_entity.pdbx_description
1 polymer ?
#
loop_
_entity_poly.entity_id
_entity_poly.type
_entity_poly.pdbx_seq_one_letter_code
_entity_poly.pdbx_strand_id
1 'polypeptide(L)'
;MSNSKKPVCMITGLGEGTGGWTARRFAKAGYRVAMLARTKERLIKFENELPGSKGYVCDVSDLEYLEHICKKIKNEMSAPEVLIHNAVKGNFEYLLKGKPEWLEKNFRINTTSLMYLSHFLIPDMLKNKKGVIIATGNTAAHRGVAMTPYFAPTKAAQRILAQSLARDFGPKGIHVAYITIDASINTPWTRNRIEHQKNKNDIEFAQPQDIAEEIFRISQQKRSAWSFDVELRPDIEKW
;
A
#
# COMPACT_ATOMS: atom_id res chain seq x y z
N MET A 1 -15.64 26.56 -17.30
CA MET A 1 -15.37 25.60 -16.20
C MET A 1 -14.01 24.98 -16.48
N SER A 2 -13.05 25.16 -15.61
CA SER A 2 -11.66 24.70 -15.77
C SER A 2 -11.64 23.18 -15.96
N ASN A 3 -11.07 22.72 -17.08
CA ASN A 3 -10.86 21.31 -17.39
C ASN A 3 -9.67 20.78 -16.56
N SER A 4 -9.77 20.90 -15.21
CA SER A 4 -8.72 20.40 -14.31
C SER A 4 -8.69 18.88 -14.45
N LYS A 5 -7.57 18.35 -14.96
CA LYS A 5 -7.35 16.90 -15.04
C LYS A 5 -7.55 16.31 -13.64
N LYS A 6 -8.46 15.33 -13.52
CA LYS A 6 -8.70 14.61 -12.27
C LYS A 6 -7.36 14.09 -11.68
N PRO A 7 -7.13 14.21 -10.37
CA PRO A 7 -5.89 13.75 -9.74
C PRO A 7 -5.71 12.24 -9.90
N VAL A 8 -4.46 11.77 -9.87
CA VAL A 8 -4.13 10.35 -10.00
C VAL A 8 -3.66 9.81 -8.66
N CYS A 9 -4.24 8.67 -8.25
CA CYS A 9 -3.79 7.84 -7.15
C CYS A 9 -3.18 6.56 -7.71
N MET A 10 -1.92 6.27 -7.39
CA MET A 10 -1.25 5.01 -7.72
C MET A 10 -1.36 4.04 -6.55
N ILE A 11 -1.80 2.81 -6.81
CA ILE A 11 -1.95 1.76 -5.79
C ILE A 11 -1.18 0.52 -6.24
N THR A 12 -0.23 0.06 -5.42
CA THR A 12 0.43 -1.24 -5.62
C THR A 12 -0.26 -2.33 -4.81
N GLY A 13 -0.17 -3.57 -5.27
CA GLY A 13 -0.79 -4.70 -4.56
C GLY A 13 -2.32 -4.66 -4.63
N LEU A 14 -2.88 -4.32 -5.79
CA LEU A 14 -4.33 -4.39 -5.99
C LEU A 14 -4.83 -5.83 -5.82
N GLY A 15 -5.83 -5.99 -4.98
CA GLY A 15 -6.53 -7.23 -4.70
C GLY A 15 -7.94 -6.94 -4.17
N GLU A 16 -8.70 -7.97 -3.81
CA GLU A 16 -10.08 -7.80 -3.28
C GLU A 16 -10.12 -7.26 -1.83
N GLY A 17 -8.97 -7.23 -1.14
CA GLY A 17 -8.85 -6.66 0.21
C GLY A 17 -8.55 -5.16 0.19
N THR A 18 -7.65 -4.73 1.06
CA THR A 18 -7.29 -3.31 1.26
C THR A 18 -7.02 -2.56 -0.04
N GLY A 19 -6.21 -3.12 -0.95
CA GLY A 19 -5.87 -2.41 -2.20
C GLY A 19 -7.08 -2.13 -3.09
N GLY A 20 -8.00 -3.08 -3.24
CA GLY A 20 -9.21 -2.92 -4.06
C GLY A 20 -10.21 -1.95 -3.44
N TRP A 21 -10.44 -2.05 -2.13
CA TRP A 21 -11.32 -1.10 -1.43
C TRP A 21 -10.75 0.32 -1.40
N THR A 22 -9.43 0.45 -1.27
CA THR A 22 -8.76 1.74 -1.41
C THR A 22 -8.95 2.31 -2.82
N ALA A 23 -8.83 1.48 -3.87
CA ALA A 23 -9.10 1.93 -5.24
C ALA A 23 -10.53 2.45 -5.42
N ARG A 24 -11.53 1.71 -4.91
CA ARG A 24 -12.95 2.14 -4.92
C ARG A 24 -13.14 3.46 -4.19
N ARG A 25 -12.52 3.58 -3.02
CA ARG A 25 -12.66 4.78 -2.18
C ARG A 25 -12.07 6.03 -2.85
N PHE A 26 -10.89 5.94 -3.45
CA PHE A 26 -10.29 7.04 -4.18
C PHE A 26 -11.06 7.37 -5.47
N ALA A 27 -11.50 6.36 -6.23
CA ALA A 27 -12.33 6.58 -7.43
C ALA A 27 -13.65 7.29 -7.09
N LYS A 28 -14.33 6.88 -6.00
CA LYS A 28 -15.53 7.56 -5.48
C LYS A 28 -15.25 9.02 -5.11
N ALA A 29 -14.05 9.35 -4.68
CA ALA A 29 -13.64 10.73 -4.38
C ALA A 29 -13.18 11.53 -5.62
N GLY A 30 -13.30 10.96 -6.83
CA GLY A 30 -13.01 11.65 -8.08
C GLY A 30 -11.58 11.48 -8.59
N TYR A 31 -10.75 10.63 -7.95
CA TYR A 31 -9.44 10.27 -8.47
C TYR A 31 -9.55 9.29 -9.65
N ARG A 32 -8.63 9.38 -10.60
CA ARG A 32 -8.30 8.27 -11.48
C ARG A 32 -7.27 7.39 -10.78
N VAL A 33 -7.50 6.09 -10.77
CA VAL A 33 -6.63 5.16 -10.04
C VAL A 33 -5.73 4.40 -11.01
N ALA A 34 -4.42 4.53 -10.87
CA ALA A 34 -3.42 3.69 -11.52
C ALA A 34 -3.21 2.44 -10.65
N MET A 35 -3.70 1.30 -11.11
CA MET A 35 -3.76 0.06 -10.35
C MET A 35 -2.66 -0.90 -10.77
N LEU A 36 -1.76 -1.30 -9.85
CA LEU A 36 -0.65 -2.22 -10.14
C LEU A 36 -0.91 -3.57 -9.48
N ALA A 37 -0.91 -4.63 -10.28
CA ALA A 37 -1.00 -6.02 -9.84
C ALA A 37 -0.36 -6.96 -10.86
N ARG A 38 -0.07 -8.20 -10.44
CA ARG A 38 0.50 -9.24 -11.31
C ARG A 38 -0.54 -9.94 -12.18
N THR A 39 -1.81 -9.92 -11.78
CA THR A 39 -2.90 -10.67 -12.40
C THR A 39 -3.71 -9.76 -13.30
N LYS A 40 -3.63 -10.00 -14.61
CA LYS A 40 -4.30 -9.18 -15.65
C LYS A 40 -5.82 -9.19 -15.52
N GLU A 41 -6.41 -10.36 -15.29
CA GLU A 41 -7.85 -10.56 -15.16
C GLU A 41 -8.44 -9.73 -14.01
N ARG A 42 -7.71 -9.65 -12.91
CA ARG A 42 -8.08 -8.80 -11.77
C ARG A 42 -8.09 -7.33 -12.15
N LEU A 43 -7.07 -6.87 -12.86
CA LEU A 43 -7.01 -5.47 -13.31
C LEU A 43 -8.15 -5.11 -14.24
N ILE A 44 -8.48 -5.97 -15.20
CA ILE A 44 -9.61 -5.79 -16.12
C ILE A 44 -10.93 -5.66 -15.34
N LYS A 45 -11.16 -6.52 -14.33
CA LYS A 45 -12.34 -6.44 -13.47
C LYS A 45 -12.48 -5.06 -12.83
N PHE A 46 -11.38 -4.54 -12.24
CA PHE A 46 -11.38 -3.23 -11.60
C PHE A 46 -11.47 -2.06 -12.58
N GLU A 47 -10.90 -2.18 -13.78
CA GLU A 47 -11.07 -1.16 -14.84
C GLU A 47 -12.54 -1.02 -15.24
N ASN A 48 -13.25 -2.13 -15.40
CA ASN A 48 -14.68 -2.13 -15.71
C ASN A 48 -15.55 -1.57 -14.57
N GLU A 49 -15.11 -1.76 -13.33
CA GLU A 49 -15.80 -1.26 -12.13
C GLU A 49 -15.54 0.23 -11.88
N LEU A 50 -14.34 0.72 -12.21
CA LEU A 50 -13.85 2.05 -11.82
C LEU A 50 -13.54 2.92 -13.06
N PRO A 51 -14.56 3.57 -13.67
CA PRO A 51 -14.38 4.36 -14.89
C PRO A 51 -13.28 5.43 -14.78
N GLY A 52 -12.39 5.47 -15.76
CA GLY A 52 -11.26 6.39 -15.81
C GLY A 52 -10.02 5.92 -15.02
N SER A 53 -10.11 4.80 -14.31
CA SER A 53 -8.96 4.12 -13.71
C SER A 53 -8.32 3.15 -14.71
N LYS A 54 -7.06 2.78 -14.49
CA LYS A 54 -6.30 1.93 -15.41
C LYS A 54 -5.42 0.93 -14.69
N GLY A 55 -5.44 -0.31 -15.17
CA GLY A 55 -4.62 -1.42 -14.67
C GLY A 55 -3.27 -1.50 -15.39
N TYR A 56 -2.24 -1.80 -14.63
CA TYR A 56 -0.89 -2.04 -15.12
C TYR A 56 -0.38 -3.36 -14.55
N VAL A 57 -0.20 -4.33 -15.43
CA VAL A 57 0.40 -5.61 -15.02
C VAL A 57 1.84 -5.35 -14.63
N CYS A 58 2.16 -5.55 -13.36
CA CYS A 58 3.48 -5.26 -12.82
C CYS A 58 3.76 -6.12 -11.59
N ASP A 59 4.91 -6.77 -11.56
CA ASP A 59 5.54 -7.26 -10.34
C ASP A 59 6.44 -6.16 -9.81
N VAL A 60 6.12 -5.60 -8.65
CA VAL A 60 6.89 -4.50 -8.05
C VAL A 60 8.31 -4.90 -7.64
N SER A 61 8.64 -6.20 -7.65
CA SER A 61 10.01 -6.68 -7.40
C SER A 61 10.91 -6.58 -8.63
N ASP A 62 10.34 -6.42 -9.83
CA ASP A 62 11.07 -6.06 -11.03
C ASP A 62 11.23 -4.53 -11.08
N LEU A 63 12.34 -4.06 -10.56
CA LEU A 63 12.57 -2.64 -10.33
C LEU A 63 12.76 -1.84 -11.63
N GLU A 64 13.34 -2.46 -12.66
CA GLU A 64 13.54 -1.83 -13.98
C GLU A 64 12.19 -1.68 -14.69
N TYR A 65 11.38 -2.73 -14.65
CA TYR A 65 10.04 -2.68 -15.23
C TYR A 65 9.12 -1.74 -14.43
N LEU A 66 9.29 -1.64 -13.12
CA LEU A 66 8.55 -0.71 -12.27
C LEU A 66 8.81 0.75 -12.69
N GLU A 67 10.06 1.10 -13.01
CA GLU A 67 10.39 2.43 -13.57
C GLU A 67 9.68 2.68 -14.89
N HIS A 68 9.69 1.70 -15.80
CA HIS A 68 8.98 1.79 -17.08
C HIS A 68 7.48 2.05 -16.85
N ILE A 69 6.86 1.32 -15.91
CA ILE A 69 5.44 1.49 -15.56
C ILE A 69 5.18 2.88 -14.98
N CYS A 70 6.04 3.41 -14.12
CA CYS A 70 5.89 4.78 -13.59
C CYS A 70 5.88 5.84 -14.73
N LYS A 71 6.82 5.71 -15.69
CA LYS A 71 6.87 6.59 -16.87
C LYS A 71 5.60 6.45 -17.72
N LYS A 72 5.12 5.22 -17.93
CA LYS A 72 3.89 4.94 -18.68
C LYS A 72 2.66 5.56 -18.02
N ILE A 73 2.50 5.41 -16.69
CA ILE A 73 1.39 6.02 -15.94
C ILE A 73 1.42 7.54 -16.09
N LYS A 74 2.59 8.16 -15.94
CA LYS A 74 2.75 9.61 -16.08
C LYS A 74 2.31 10.09 -17.46
N ASN A 75 2.64 9.37 -18.52
CA ASN A 75 2.29 9.72 -19.90
C ASN A 75 0.80 9.51 -20.20
N GLU A 76 0.21 8.43 -19.72
CA GLU A 76 -1.16 8.05 -20.04
C GLU A 76 -2.22 8.70 -19.13
N MET A 77 -1.85 8.95 -17.89
CA MET A 77 -2.79 9.49 -16.90
C MET A 77 -2.40 10.88 -16.38
N SER A 78 -1.26 11.08 -15.91
CA SER A 78 -0.50 12.20 -15.37
C SER A 78 0.37 11.74 -14.21
N ALA A 79 1.24 12.60 -13.69
CA ALA A 79 2.03 12.31 -12.49
C ALA A 79 1.09 12.03 -11.29
N PRO A 80 1.23 10.88 -10.60
CA PRO A 80 0.43 10.58 -9.41
C PRO A 80 0.67 11.59 -8.28
N GLU A 81 -0.43 12.08 -7.70
CA GLU A 81 -0.38 12.91 -6.49
C GLU A 81 -0.41 12.06 -5.20
N VAL A 82 -0.90 10.82 -5.30
CA VAL A 82 -0.98 9.89 -4.17
C VAL A 82 -0.37 8.56 -4.56
N LEU A 83 0.50 8.03 -3.70
CA LEU A 83 1.00 6.66 -3.75
C LEU A 83 0.48 5.90 -2.53
N ILE A 84 -0.21 4.78 -2.76
CA ILE A 84 -0.53 3.79 -1.73
C ILE A 84 0.29 2.54 -2.00
N HIS A 85 1.34 2.34 -1.21
CA HIS A 85 2.18 1.15 -1.29
C HIS A 85 1.58 0.04 -0.41
N ASN A 86 0.77 -0.82 -1.05
CA ASN A 86 0.08 -1.93 -0.38
C ASN A 86 0.57 -3.31 -0.85
N ALA A 87 1.52 -3.36 -1.79
CA ALA A 87 2.13 -4.62 -2.19
C ALA A 87 2.89 -5.25 -1.02
N VAL A 88 2.64 -6.53 -0.80
CA VAL A 88 3.25 -7.28 0.29
C VAL A 88 3.58 -8.71 -0.12
N LYS A 89 4.71 -9.20 0.39
CA LYS A 89 5.06 -10.61 0.41
C LYS A 89 5.55 -11.00 1.80
N GLY A 90 5.04 -12.10 2.32
CA GLY A 90 5.46 -12.67 3.59
C GLY A 90 5.70 -14.17 3.47
N ASN A 91 6.81 -14.61 4.05
CA ASN A 91 7.08 -16.01 4.31
C ASN A 91 7.16 -16.18 5.83
N PHE A 92 6.31 -17.07 6.35
CA PHE A 92 6.15 -17.32 7.78
C PHE A 92 6.62 -18.73 8.05
N GLU A 93 7.79 -18.86 8.66
CA GLU A 93 8.41 -20.13 8.99
C GLU A 93 9.53 -19.91 10.01
N TYR A 94 9.86 -20.93 10.80
CA TYR A 94 11.01 -20.92 11.70
C TYR A 94 12.31 -20.85 10.92
N LEU A 95 13.35 -20.22 11.49
CA LEU A 95 14.61 -19.93 10.82
C LEU A 95 15.25 -21.16 10.15
N LEU A 96 15.34 -22.29 10.85
CA LEU A 96 15.98 -23.49 10.32
C LEU A 96 15.14 -24.30 9.31
N LYS A 97 13.85 -23.98 9.17
CA LYS A 97 12.94 -24.62 8.20
C LYS A 97 12.70 -23.79 6.95
N GLY A 98 12.97 -22.51 7.00
CA GLY A 98 12.83 -21.61 5.87
C GLY A 98 14.08 -21.51 5.01
N LYS A 99 14.04 -20.60 4.03
CA LYS A 99 15.13 -20.36 3.08
C LYS A 99 15.61 -18.91 3.18
N PRO A 100 16.92 -18.64 3.34
CA PRO A 100 17.47 -17.28 3.45
C PRO A 100 17.04 -16.34 2.31
N GLU A 101 16.91 -16.87 1.09
CA GLU A 101 16.51 -16.09 -0.10
C GLU A 101 15.10 -15.51 0.01
N TRP A 102 14.28 -16.01 0.94
CA TRP A 102 12.95 -15.43 1.20
C TRP A 102 13.04 -14.03 1.80
N LEU A 103 14.05 -13.76 2.63
CA LEU A 103 14.26 -12.44 3.20
C LEU A 103 14.50 -11.41 2.10
N GLU A 104 15.40 -11.70 1.16
CA GLU A 104 15.74 -10.81 0.06
C GLU A 104 14.53 -10.55 -0.86
N LYS A 105 13.80 -11.63 -1.23
CA LYS A 105 12.58 -11.50 -2.04
C LYS A 105 11.49 -10.67 -1.35
N ASN A 106 11.34 -10.83 -0.04
CA ASN A 106 10.40 -10.04 0.73
C ASN A 106 10.86 -8.57 0.83
N PHE A 107 12.16 -8.31 0.99
CA PHE A 107 12.71 -6.95 0.97
C PHE A 107 12.42 -6.26 -0.34
N ARG A 108 12.62 -6.91 -1.47
CA ARG A 108 12.36 -6.34 -2.79
C ARG A 108 10.92 -5.82 -2.91
N ILE A 109 9.95 -6.61 -2.45
CA ILE A 109 8.52 -6.26 -2.56
C ILE A 109 8.10 -5.27 -1.48
N ASN A 110 8.49 -5.51 -0.22
CA ASN A 110 7.97 -4.74 0.89
C ASN A 110 8.65 -3.37 1.05
N THR A 111 9.95 -3.29 0.78
CA THR A 111 10.76 -2.10 1.11
C THR A 111 11.41 -1.48 -0.12
N THR A 112 12.16 -2.27 -0.91
CA THR A 112 12.92 -1.73 -2.03
C THR A 112 12.01 -1.10 -3.08
N SER A 113 10.87 -1.73 -3.38
CA SER A 113 9.91 -1.16 -4.33
C SER A 113 9.30 0.17 -3.84
N LEU A 114 9.09 0.33 -2.52
CA LEU A 114 8.66 1.63 -1.96
C LEU A 114 9.73 2.70 -2.17
N MET A 115 11.02 2.37 -1.97
CA MET A 115 12.13 3.28 -2.23
C MET A 115 12.13 3.74 -3.69
N TYR A 116 12.06 2.80 -4.64
CA TYR A 116 12.06 3.11 -6.07
C TYR A 116 10.84 3.93 -6.49
N LEU A 117 9.65 3.56 -6.06
CA LEU A 117 8.43 4.33 -6.33
C LEU A 117 8.53 5.75 -5.80
N SER A 118 9.02 5.90 -4.57
CA SER A 118 9.22 7.22 -3.98
C SER A 118 10.24 8.04 -4.78
N HIS A 119 11.35 7.44 -5.19
CA HIS A 119 12.37 8.09 -6.01
C HIS A 119 11.80 8.62 -7.34
N PHE A 120 10.91 7.87 -7.99
CA PHE A 120 10.31 8.27 -9.28
C PHE A 120 9.19 9.29 -9.12
N LEU A 121 8.42 9.26 -8.03
CA LEU A 121 7.23 10.10 -7.89
C LEU A 121 7.50 11.43 -7.17
N ILE A 122 8.42 11.45 -6.21
CA ILE A 122 8.73 12.64 -5.40
C ILE A 122 9.13 13.86 -6.24
N PRO A 123 9.95 13.77 -7.31
CA PRO A 123 10.29 14.96 -8.11
C PRO A 123 9.06 15.70 -8.66
N ASP A 124 8.06 14.98 -9.16
CA ASP A 124 6.82 15.59 -9.64
C ASP A 124 5.96 16.14 -8.49
N MET A 125 5.91 15.43 -7.36
CA MET A 125 5.21 15.90 -6.14
C MET A 125 5.82 17.19 -5.61
N LEU A 126 7.16 17.32 -5.60
CA LEU A 126 7.87 18.53 -5.20
C LEU A 126 7.56 19.69 -6.14
N LYS A 127 7.61 19.46 -7.47
CA LYS A 127 7.26 20.47 -8.47
C LYS A 127 5.85 21.00 -8.26
N ASN A 128 4.91 20.11 -7.91
CA ASN A 128 3.51 20.47 -7.68
C ASN A 128 3.25 20.98 -6.24
N LYS A 129 4.25 20.93 -5.36
CA LYS A 129 4.14 21.25 -3.92
C LYS A 129 3.00 20.49 -3.23
N LYS A 130 2.71 19.28 -3.72
CA LYS A 130 1.61 18.43 -3.28
C LYS A 130 1.94 16.97 -3.54
N GLY A 131 1.86 16.15 -2.52
CA GLY A 131 2.06 14.71 -2.64
C GLY A 131 1.67 13.98 -1.36
N VAL A 132 1.23 12.73 -1.52
CA VAL A 132 0.94 11.83 -0.41
C VAL A 132 1.54 10.46 -0.69
N ILE A 133 2.27 9.91 0.26
CA ILE A 133 2.81 8.54 0.21
C ILE A 133 2.34 7.80 1.45
N ILE A 134 1.56 6.75 1.27
CA ILE A 134 1.09 5.90 2.37
C ILE A 134 1.58 4.48 2.14
N ALA A 135 2.28 3.92 3.12
CA ALA A 135 2.65 2.52 3.13
C ALA A 135 1.77 1.75 4.14
N THR A 136 1.16 0.65 3.71
CA THR A 136 0.44 -0.24 4.62
C THR A 136 1.39 -1.26 5.23
N GLY A 137 1.29 -1.42 6.52
CA GLY A 137 2.10 -2.32 7.32
C GLY A 137 1.25 -3.22 8.22
N ASN A 138 1.94 -3.85 9.16
CA ASN A 138 1.34 -4.65 10.21
C ASN A 138 2.28 -4.67 11.43
N THR A 139 1.89 -5.34 12.50
CA THR A 139 2.66 -5.43 13.75
C THR A 139 4.07 -5.99 13.62
N ALA A 140 4.36 -6.74 12.54
CA ALA A 140 5.72 -7.19 12.24
C ALA A 140 6.71 -6.04 11.98
N ALA A 141 6.23 -4.82 11.76
CA ALA A 141 7.08 -3.63 11.68
C ALA A 141 7.61 -3.17 13.06
N HIS A 142 6.99 -3.62 14.14
CA HIS A 142 7.29 -3.22 15.51
C HIS A 142 7.88 -4.36 16.36
N ARG A 143 7.58 -5.62 16.00
CA ARG A 143 8.03 -6.80 16.74
C ARG A 143 8.27 -8.00 15.82
N GLY A 144 9.33 -8.74 16.08
CA GLY A 144 9.56 -10.05 15.50
C GLY A 144 8.95 -11.15 16.39
N VAL A 145 8.46 -12.22 15.76
CA VAL A 145 8.08 -13.46 16.43
C VAL A 145 8.83 -14.63 15.78
N ALA A 146 8.86 -15.78 16.43
CA ALA A 146 9.68 -16.92 16.00
C ALA A 146 9.45 -17.35 14.53
N MET A 147 8.25 -17.16 13.99
CA MET A 147 7.90 -17.51 12.61
C MET A 147 8.05 -16.35 11.60
N THR A 148 8.62 -15.21 11.99
CA THR A 148 8.73 -14.04 11.10
C THR A 148 10.16 -13.58 10.79
N PRO A 149 11.22 -14.42 10.88
CA PRO A 149 12.59 -13.97 10.62
C PRO A 149 12.79 -13.48 9.17
N TYR A 150 12.01 -13.98 8.23
CA TYR A 150 12.06 -13.60 6.82
C TYR A 150 11.13 -12.44 6.46
N PHE A 151 10.23 -12.04 7.35
CA PHE A 151 9.20 -11.04 7.08
C PHE A 151 9.34 -9.78 7.94
N ALA A 152 9.42 -9.92 9.28
CA ALA A 152 9.43 -8.79 10.19
C ALA A 152 10.57 -7.78 9.90
N PRO A 153 11.82 -8.20 9.62
CA PRO A 153 12.88 -7.25 9.27
C PRO A 153 12.53 -6.37 8.07
N THR A 154 11.80 -6.92 7.09
CA THR A 154 11.42 -6.17 5.89
C THR A 154 10.33 -5.14 6.19
N LYS A 155 9.41 -5.44 7.08
CA LYS A 155 8.36 -4.50 7.49
C LYS A 155 8.89 -3.41 8.42
N ALA A 156 9.82 -3.75 9.32
CA ALA A 156 10.54 -2.78 10.13
C ALA A 156 11.34 -1.80 9.24
N ALA A 157 12.08 -2.32 8.26
CA ALA A 157 12.80 -1.50 7.29
C ALA A 157 11.86 -0.61 6.46
N GLN A 158 10.70 -1.12 6.03
CA GLN A 158 9.69 -0.33 5.31
C GLN A 158 9.20 0.85 6.15
N ARG A 159 8.92 0.62 7.44
CA ARG A 159 8.47 1.67 8.37
C ARG A 159 9.54 2.73 8.58
N ILE A 160 10.79 2.33 8.79
CA ILE A 160 11.92 3.26 8.97
C ILE A 160 12.20 4.05 7.68
N LEU A 161 12.11 3.41 6.51
CA LEU A 161 12.19 4.11 5.23
C LEU A 161 11.09 5.17 5.11
N ALA A 162 9.85 4.83 5.38
CA ALA A 162 8.74 5.79 5.37
C ALA A 162 8.98 6.95 6.35
N GLN A 163 9.53 6.69 7.54
CA GLN A 163 9.87 7.72 8.52
C GLN A 163 10.97 8.67 8.00
N SER A 164 11.99 8.15 7.33
CA SER A 164 13.04 8.97 6.71
C SER A 164 12.46 9.87 5.61
N LEU A 165 11.59 9.33 4.77
CA LEU A 165 10.88 10.10 3.74
C LEU A 165 9.97 11.19 4.36
N ALA A 166 9.27 10.88 5.45
CA ALA A 166 8.43 11.84 6.15
C ALA A 166 9.23 13.03 6.69
N ARG A 167 10.40 12.77 7.25
CA ARG A 167 11.30 13.82 7.80
C ARG A 167 11.91 14.70 6.72
N ASP A 168 12.34 14.11 5.60
CA ASP A 168 12.95 14.87 4.50
C ASP A 168 11.90 15.67 3.70
N PHE A 169 10.78 15.05 3.36
CA PHE A 169 9.83 15.61 2.40
C PHE A 169 8.59 16.27 3.04
N GLY A 170 8.33 16.02 4.32
CA GLY A 170 7.26 16.69 5.07
C GLY A 170 7.38 18.21 5.04
N PRO A 171 8.52 18.80 5.42
CA PRO A 171 8.73 20.24 5.32
C PRO A 171 8.54 20.79 3.90
N LYS A 172 8.78 19.97 2.88
CA LYS A 172 8.67 20.31 1.45
C LYS A 172 7.25 20.12 0.88
N GLY A 173 6.28 19.71 1.72
CA GLY A 173 4.87 19.64 1.35
C GLY A 173 4.39 18.25 0.87
N ILE A 174 5.14 17.19 1.14
CA ILE A 174 4.73 15.81 0.84
C ILE A 174 4.38 15.10 2.15
N HIS A 175 3.14 14.65 2.27
CA HIS A 175 2.68 13.87 3.41
C HIS A 175 3.08 12.41 3.26
N VAL A 176 3.87 11.88 4.18
CA VAL A 176 4.22 10.45 4.23
C VAL A 176 3.67 9.84 5.50
N ALA A 177 2.91 8.76 5.38
CA ALA A 177 2.34 8.03 6.52
C ALA A 177 2.59 6.52 6.42
N TYR A 178 2.68 5.89 7.57
CA TYR A 178 2.76 4.44 7.73
C TYR A 178 1.53 3.96 8.53
N ILE A 179 0.79 3.00 7.98
CA ILE A 179 -0.42 2.47 8.61
C ILE A 179 -0.16 1.04 9.03
N THR A 180 -0.10 0.80 10.33
CA THR A 180 -0.04 -0.53 10.92
C THR A 180 -1.45 -1.11 11.02
N ILE A 181 -1.73 -2.19 10.31
CA ILE A 181 -2.98 -2.94 10.43
C ILE A 181 -2.72 -4.10 11.39
N ASP A 182 -3.18 -3.96 12.62
CA ASP A 182 -3.04 -4.96 13.66
C ASP A 182 -4.29 -5.83 13.72
N ALA A 183 -4.48 -6.63 12.69
CA ALA A 183 -5.58 -7.59 12.57
C ALA A 183 -5.43 -8.50 11.38
N SER A 184 -6.20 -9.59 11.38
CA SER A 184 -6.55 -10.32 10.17
C SER A 184 -7.56 -9.51 9.37
N ILE A 185 -7.27 -9.26 8.09
CA ILE A 185 -8.18 -8.51 7.21
C ILE A 185 -9.24 -9.46 6.65
N ASN A 186 -10.51 -9.07 6.69
CA ASN A 186 -11.63 -9.86 6.20
C ASN A 186 -11.58 -9.99 4.66
N THR A 187 -10.95 -11.03 4.19
CA THR A 187 -10.88 -11.35 2.76
C THR A 187 -11.14 -12.85 2.56
N PRO A 188 -11.66 -13.27 1.39
CA PRO A 188 -11.80 -14.68 1.07
C PRO A 188 -10.47 -15.44 1.21
N TRP A 189 -9.36 -14.81 0.84
CA TRP A 189 -8.04 -15.41 0.97
C TRP A 189 -7.65 -15.65 2.44
N THR A 190 -7.87 -14.69 3.33
CA THR A 190 -7.59 -14.84 4.77
C THR A 190 -8.43 -15.95 5.39
N ARG A 191 -9.73 -15.94 5.10
CA ARG A 191 -10.67 -16.93 5.63
C ARG A 191 -10.37 -18.35 5.16
N ASN A 192 -10.00 -18.52 3.89
CA ASN A 192 -9.75 -19.83 3.31
C ASN A 192 -8.40 -20.44 3.68
N ARG A 193 -7.40 -19.60 3.98
CA ARG A 193 -6.02 -20.08 4.23
C ARG A 193 -5.77 -20.51 5.66
N ILE A 194 -6.45 -19.94 6.62
CA ILE A 194 -6.22 -20.17 8.04
C ILE A 194 -7.45 -20.88 8.61
N GLU A 195 -7.34 -22.17 8.85
CA GLU A 195 -8.48 -23.04 9.21
C GLU A 195 -9.28 -22.53 10.40
N HIS A 196 -8.57 -22.04 11.45
CA HIS A 196 -9.23 -21.45 12.61
C HIS A 196 -9.89 -20.09 12.35
N GLN A 197 -9.69 -19.48 11.19
CA GLN A 197 -10.32 -18.21 10.82
C GLN A 197 -11.61 -18.38 10.01
N LYS A 198 -11.88 -19.59 9.47
CA LYS A 198 -13.09 -19.84 8.68
C LYS A 198 -14.38 -19.54 9.45
N ASN A 199 -14.39 -19.87 10.75
CA ASN A 199 -15.57 -19.79 11.61
C ASN A 199 -15.57 -18.54 12.53
N LYS A 200 -14.61 -17.63 12.38
CA LYS A 200 -14.59 -16.38 13.13
C LYS A 200 -15.71 -15.46 12.68
N ASN A 201 -16.29 -14.72 13.62
CA ASN A 201 -17.28 -13.68 13.34
C ASN A 201 -16.63 -12.51 12.60
N ASP A 202 -17.40 -11.76 11.80
CA ASP A 202 -16.90 -10.61 11.05
C ASP A 202 -16.27 -9.53 11.93
N ILE A 203 -16.75 -9.37 13.15
CA ILE A 203 -16.23 -8.42 14.14
C ILE A 203 -14.78 -8.71 14.55
N GLU A 204 -14.32 -9.95 14.40
CA GLU A 204 -12.93 -10.35 14.70
C GLU A 204 -11.94 -9.99 13.58
N PHE A 205 -12.40 -9.36 12.51
CA PHE A 205 -11.57 -8.95 11.40
C PHE A 205 -11.61 -7.45 11.19
N ALA A 206 -10.48 -6.88 10.81
CA ALA A 206 -10.49 -5.56 10.22
C ALA A 206 -11.19 -5.60 8.85
N GLN A 207 -12.19 -4.77 8.66
CA GLN A 207 -12.91 -4.70 7.40
C GLN A 207 -12.09 -3.89 6.39
N PRO A 208 -11.85 -4.41 5.17
CA PRO A 208 -11.03 -3.70 4.19
C PRO A 208 -11.65 -2.37 3.73
N GLN A 209 -12.98 -2.20 3.85
CA GLN A 209 -13.68 -0.95 3.59
C GLN A 209 -13.29 0.14 4.59
N ASP A 210 -13.25 -0.22 5.89
CA ASP A 210 -12.94 0.72 6.96
C ASP A 210 -11.47 1.12 6.93
N ILE A 211 -10.58 0.16 6.63
CA ILE A 211 -9.16 0.44 6.38
C ILE A 211 -9.01 1.43 5.22
N ALA A 212 -9.73 1.23 4.12
CA ALA A 212 -9.67 2.10 2.96
C ALA A 212 -10.19 3.51 3.24
N GLU A 213 -11.23 3.66 4.07
CA GLU A 213 -11.73 4.97 4.52
C GLU A 213 -10.67 5.70 5.34
N GLU A 214 -9.98 5.01 6.28
CA GLU A 214 -8.91 5.62 7.06
C GLU A 214 -7.70 6.00 6.20
N ILE A 215 -7.29 5.16 5.26
CA ILE A 215 -6.24 5.50 4.27
C ILE A 215 -6.62 6.79 3.54
N PHE A 216 -7.87 6.89 3.07
CA PHE A 216 -8.34 8.09 2.39
C PHE A 216 -8.35 9.30 3.33
N ARG A 217 -8.91 9.19 4.55
CA ARG A 217 -8.93 10.26 5.55
C ARG A 217 -7.53 10.79 5.85
N ILE A 218 -6.56 9.91 6.05
CA ILE A 218 -5.16 10.29 6.28
C ILE A 218 -4.61 11.05 5.06
N SER A 219 -4.90 10.61 3.84
CA SER A 219 -4.43 11.28 2.62
C SER A 219 -4.97 12.70 2.46
N GLN A 220 -6.06 13.06 3.14
CA GLN A 220 -6.73 14.38 3.08
C GLN A 220 -6.41 15.28 4.27
N GLN A 221 -5.55 14.86 5.18
CA GLN A 221 -5.21 15.66 6.37
C GLN A 221 -4.57 17.00 6.01
N LYS A 222 -4.90 18.02 6.80
CA LYS A 222 -4.28 19.36 6.68
C LYS A 222 -2.81 19.31 7.14
N ARG A 223 -1.94 20.10 6.52
CA ARG A 223 -0.50 20.15 6.82
C ARG A 223 -0.18 20.41 8.30
N SER A 224 -1.03 21.12 8.99
CA SER A 224 -0.86 21.42 10.42
C SER A 224 -1.08 20.23 11.36
N ALA A 225 -1.60 19.08 10.82
CA ALA A 225 -1.97 17.92 11.62
C ALA A 225 -1.78 16.61 10.82
N TRP A 226 -0.62 16.44 10.22
CA TRP A 226 -0.28 15.20 9.52
C TRP A 226 0.11 14.10 10.50
N SER A 227 -0.56 12.95 10.37
CA SER A 227 -0.16 11.72 11.07
C SER A 227 0.95 11.02 10.29
N PHE A 228 1.93 10.47 11.01
CA PHE A 228 2.94 9.59 10.40
C PHE A 228 2.62 8.13 10.70
N ASP A 229 2.50 7.75 11.95
CA ASP A 229 2.35 6.37 12.41
C ASP A 229 0.93 6.18 12.95
N VAL A 230 0.15 5.34 12.27
CA VAL A 230 -1.26 5.10 12.59
C VAL A 230 -1.48 3.61 12.73
N GLU A 231 -2.09 3.19 13.84
CA GLU A 231 -2.48 1.81 14.07
C GLU A 231 -3.99 1.65 13.93
N LEU A 232 -4.40 0.64 13.17
CA LEU A 232 -5.80 0.26 12.95
C LEU A 232 -6.00 -1.16 13.43
N ARG A 233 -7.02 -1.38 14.26
CA ARG A 233 -7.37 -2.67 14.83
C ARG A 233 -8.86 -2.77 15.16
N PRO A 234 -9.46 -3.95 15.13
CA PRO A 234 -10.75 -4.19 15.78
C PRO A 234 -10.67 -3.93 17.28
N ASP A 235 -11.76 -3.47 17.89
CA ASP A 235 -11.85 -3.19 19.33
C ASP A 235 -11.59 -4.42 20.22
N ILE A 236 -11.87 -5.60 19.70
CA ILE A 236 -11.67 -6.89 20.39
C ILE A 236 -10.28 -7.51 20.20
N GLU A 237 -9.40 -6.91 19.36
CA GLU A 237 -8.03 -7.40 19.17
C GLU A 237 -7.23 -7.23 20.45
N LYS A 238 -6.54 -8.30 20.90
CA LYS A 238 -5.74 -8.28 22.13
C LYS A 238 -4.40 -7.61 21.89
N TRP A 239 -4.00 -6.82 22.88
CA TRP A 239 -2.68 -6.15 22.88
C TRP A 239 -1.52 -7.15 23.06
#